data_54db74db8c544bb4ff71d0185a14cf38
#
_entry.id   54db74db8c544bb4ff71d0185a14cf38
#
_cell.length_a   1.000
_cell.length_b   1.000
_cell.length_c   1.000
_cell.angle_alpha   90.00
_cell.angle_beta   90.00
_cell.angle_gamma   90.00
#
_symmetry.space_group_name_H-M   'P 1'
#
loop_
_entity.id
_entity.type
_entity.pdbx_description
1 polymer ?
#
loop_
_entity_poly.entity_id
_entity_poly.type
_entity_poly.pdbx_seq_one_letter_code
_entity_poly.pdbx_strand_id
1 'polypeptide(L)'
;GTLFVGLGLGIGLGPTVVRDLSRRRWFGMSIVLAGGSVLFLAVAIHLSMAVLGALLVGSGAGMAFVSGVTLLGGEVGDDVRGRVFAFVQTAVRVVLMLAIALSSSLVGLGGSWHVGDISVSSTRLLLLAAGLASIFTGISAFRQMDDKPGVPVLPDLWGSMRGRPLSAGERLVGQGTFVVFEGGEGAGKSTQVTTLA
;
A
#
# COMPACT_ATOMS: atom_id res chain seq x y z
N GLY A 1 5.10 -1.06 20.64
CA GLY A 1 4.50 -2.38 20.68
C GLY A 1 3.47 -2.60 19.58
N THR A 2 2.22 -2.13 19.76
CA THR A 2 1.05 -2.47 18.92
C THR A 2 1.19 -2.08 17.44
N LEU A 3 1.82 -0.94 17.15
CA LEU A 3 2.07 -0.49 15.77
C LEU A 3 2.95 -1.50 15.02
N PHE A 4 3.98 -2.03 15.64
CA PHE A 4 4.86 -3.04 15.03
C PHE A 4 4.16 -4.39 14.83
N VAL A 5 3.27 -4.77 15.73
CA VAL A 5 2.40 -5.95 15.54
C VAL A 5 1.51 -5.74 14.34
N GLY A 6 0.87 -4.56 14.23
CA GLY A 6 0.09 -4.18 13.06
C GLY A 6 0.91 -4.24 11.76
N LEU A 7 2.13 -3.70 11.77
CA LEU A 7 3.03 -3.74 10.62
C LEU A 7 3.32 -5.18 10.18
N GLY A 8 3.65 -6.06 11.13
CA GLY A 8 3.88 -7.48 10.86
C GLY A 8 2.64 -8.18 10.27
N LEU A 9 1.45 -7.89 10.81
CA LEU A 9 0.19 -8.38 10.27
C LEU A 9 -0.07 -7.86 8.84
N GLY A 10 0.18 -6.58 8.58
CA GLY A 10 0.03 -5.98 7.26
C GLY A 10 0.96 -6.61 6.22
N ILE A 11 2.22 -6.85 6.58
CA ILE A 11 3.20 -7.51 5.72
C ILE A 11 2.81 -8.97 5.46
N GLY A 12 2.43 -9.71 6.49
CA GLY A 12 2.18 -11.14 6.39
C GLY A 12 0.81 -11.49 5.79
N LEU A 13 -0.24 -10.77 6.19
CA LEU A 13 -1.61 -11.08 5.77
C LEU A 13 -2.06 -10.28 4.55
N GLY A 14 -1.49 -9.09 4.31
CA GLY A 14 -1.89 -8.23 3.19
C GLY A 14 -1.91 -8.96 1.84
N PRO A 15 -0.84 -9.62 1.42
CA PRO A 15 -0.79 -10.35 0.15
C PRO A 15 -1.75 -11.55 0.08
N THR A 16 -2.08 -12.17 1.22
CA THR A 16 -2.95 -13.36 1.26
C THR A 16 -4.43 -13.01 1.24
N VAL A 17 -4.82 -11.89 1.85
CA VAL A 17 -6.22 -11.44 1.92
C VAL A 17 -6.71 -10.96 0.55
N VAL A 18 -5.82 -10.43 -0.28
CA VAL A 18 -6.19 -9.80 -1.56
C VAL A 18 -5.38 -10.40 -2.72
N ARG A 19 -5.47 -11.72 -2.87
CA ARG A 19 -4.69 -12.46 -3.89
C ARG A 19 -4.94 -12.00 -5.33
N ASP A 20 -6.19 -11.61 -5.64
CA ASP A 20 -6.65 -11.36 -7.00
C ASP A 20 -6.91 -9.87 -7.30
N LEU A 21 -6.67 -8.98 -6.34
CA LEU A 21 -6.78 -7.54 -6.59
C LEU A 21 -5.50 -7.02 -7.25
N SER A 22 -5.65 -6.05 -8.16
CA SER A 22 -4.52 -5.34 -8.74
C SER A 22 -3.61 -4.74 -7.66
N ARG A 23 -2.30 -5.02 -7.76
CA ARG A 23 -1.29 -4.50 -6.82
C ARG A 23 -1.27 -2.98 -6.78
N ARG A 24 -1.56 -2.33 -7.91
CA ARG A 24 -1.61 -0.87 -8.04
C ARG A 24 -2.77 -0.29 -7.25
N ARG A 25 -3.98 -0.86 -7.39
CA ARG A 25 -5.15 -0.48 -6.59
C ARG A 25 -4.93 -0.73 -5.10
N TRP A 26 -4.34 -1.88 -4.77
CA TRP A 26 -4.07 -2.25 -3.39
C TRP A 26 -3.11 -1.30 -2.69
N PHE A 27 -2.09 -0.83 -3.39
CA PHE A 27 -1.14 0.15 -2.87
C PHE A 27 -1.84 1.45 -2.45
N GLY A 28 -2.62 2.06 -3.35
CA GLY A 28 -3.36 3.28 -3.05
C GLY A 28 -4.35 3.11 -1.88
N MET A 29 -5.10 1.98 -1.87
CA MET A 29 -6.04 1.66 -0.80
C MET A 29 -5.35 1.45 0.56
N SER A 30 -4.18 0.84 0.59
CA SER A 30 -3.41 0.63 1.81
C SER A 30 -2.95 1.96 2.43
N ILE A 31 -2.57 2.94 1.60
CA ILE A 31 -2.21 4.29 2.05
C ILE A 31 -3.44 5.02 2.61
N VAL A 32 -4.61 4.90 1.94
CA VAL A 32 -5.87 5.47 2.43
C VAL A 32 -6.27 4.84 3.76
N LEU A 33 -6.14 3.52 3.88
CA LEU A 33 -6.40 2.80 5.14
C LEU A 33 -5.48 3.29 6.26
N ALA A 34 -4.18 3.41 6.00
CA ALA A 34 -3.23 3.95 6.98
C ALA A 34 -3.60 5.37 7.40
N GLY A 35 -3.90 6.26 6.45
CA GLY A 35 -4.31 7.64 6.71
C GLY A 35 -5.62 7.73 7.51
N GLY A 36 -6.63 6.95 7.14
CA GLY A 36 -7.89 6.86 7.88
C GLY A 36 -7.69 6.35 9.32
N SER A 37 -6.79 5.40 9.50
CA SER A 37 -6.43 4.88 10.82
C SER A 37 -5.69 5.91 11.66
N VAL A 38 -4.86 6.77 11.05
CA VAL A 38 -4.23 7.92 11.74
C VAL A 38 -5.29 8.94 12.18
N LEU A 39 -6.30 9.23 11.35
CA LEU A 39 -7.41 10.09 11.74
C LEU A 39 -8.21 9.47 12.90
N PHE A 40 -8.48 8.17 12.84
CA PHE A 40 -9.14 7.46 13.92
C PHE A 40 -8.33 7.54 15.23
N LEU A 41 -7.00 7.39 15.14
CA LEU A 41 -6.09 7.54 16.29
C LEU A 41 -6.12 8.96 16.85
N ALA A 42 -6.21 9.99 16.00
CA ALA A 42 -6.26 11.39 16.42
C ALA A 42 -7.50 11.72 17.26
N VAL A 43 -8.63 11.03 17.02
CA VAL A 43 -9.89 11.23 17.77
C VAL A 43 -10.07 10.22 18.90
N ALA A 44 -9.13 9.32 19.12
CA ALA A 44 -9.21 8.30 20.16
C ALA A 44 -9.30 8.94 21.55
N ILE A 45 -10.35 8.59 22.30
CA ILE A 45 -10.62 9.07 23.66
C ILE A 45 -10.15 8.04 24.68
N HIS A 46 -10.26 6.75 24.35
CA HIS A 46 -9.91 5.63 25.20
C HIS A 46 -8.63 4.93 24.75
N LEU A 47 -7.89 4.37 25.70
CA LEU A 47 -6.68 3.61 25.43
C LEU A 47 -6.92 2.46 24.44
N SER A 48 -8.06 1.75 24.57
CA SER A 48 -8.44 0.67 23.65
C SER A 48 -8.59 1.14 22.20
N MET A 49 -9.19 2.31 22.00
CA MET A 49 -9.28 2.93 20.67
C MET A 49 -7.91 3.30 20.11
N ALA A 50 -7.03 3.85 20.97
CA ALA A 50 -5.67 4.20 20.59
C ALA A 50 -4.85 2.96 20.21
N VAL A 51 -4.97 1.87 20.96
CA VAL A 51 -4.33 0.58 20.67
C VAL A 51 -4.81 0.02 19.35
N LEU A 52 -6.14 0.00 19.13
CA LEU A 52 -6.73 -0.45 17.86
C LEU A 52 -6.29 0.44 16.69
N GLY A 53 -6.33 1.76 16.87
CA GLY A 53 -5.88 2.71 15.87
C GLY A 53 -4.42 2.50 15.48
N ALA A 54 -3.53 2.33 16.46
CA ALA A 54 -2.11 2.06 16.23
C ALA A 54 -1.89 0.73 15.48
N LEU A 55 -2.66 -0.31 15.79
CA LEU A 55 -2.61 -1.59 15.09
C LEU A 55 -3.05 -1.43 13.63
N LEU A 56 -4.13 -0.70 13.37
CA LEU A 56 -4.63 -0.44 12.03
C LEU A 56 -3.66 0.43 11.21
N VAL A 57 -3.06 1.47 11.81
CA VAL A 57 -2.01 2.28 11.16
C VAL A 57 -0.85 1.39 10.74
N GLY A 58 -0.36 0.54 11.66
CA GLY A 58 0.70 -0.42 11.35
C GLY A 58 0.33 -1.36 10.22
N SER A 59 -0.87 -1.94 10.25
CA SER A 59 -1.34 -2.85 9.22
C SER A 59 -1.42 -2.18 7.85
N GLY A 60 -2.01 -0.99 7.75
CA GLY A 60 -2.08 -0.22 6.52
C GLY A 60 -0.69 0.15 5.98
N ALA A 61 0.22 0.58 6.85
CA ALA A 61 1.60 0.89 6.48
C ALA A 61 2.37 -0.35 6.00
N GLY A 62 2.19 -1.50 6.65
CA GLY A 62 2.79 -2.77 6.26
C GLY A 62 2.33 -3.24 4.88
N MET A 63 1.02 -3.16 4.62
CA MET A 63 0.43 -3.47 3.32
C MET A 63 0.95 -2.53 2.22
N ALA A 64 1.00 -1.22 2.49
CA ALA A 64 1.52 -0.22 1.56
C ALA A 64 3.01 -0.47 1.25
N PHE A 65 3.80 -0.80 2.27
CA PHE A 65 5.23 -1.10 2.11
C PHE A 65 5.46 -2.31 1.19
N VAL A 66 4.80 -3.44 1.45
CA VAL A 66 4.95 -4.65 0.62
C VAL A 66 4.49 -4.39 -0.81
N SER A 67 3.34 -3.72 -0.99
CA SER A 67 2.82 -3.39 -2.31
C SER A 67 3.75 -2.45 -3.07
N GLY A 68 4.29 -1.43 -2.40
CA GLY A 68 5.24 -0.49 -3.00
C GLY A 68 6.52 -1.17 -3.45
N VAL A 69 7.12 -2.02 -2.60
CA VAL A 69 8.34 -2.78 -2.94
C VAL A 69 8.09 -3.73 -4.11
N THR A 70 6.95 -4.43 -4.11
CA THR A 70 6.60 -5.36 -5.20
C THR A 70 6.32 -4.65 -6.52
N LEU A 71 5.64 -3.51 -6.49
CA LEU A 71 5.41 -2.70 -7.69
C LEU A 71 6.72 -2.16 -8.25
N LEU A 72 7.56 -1.60 -7.39
CA LEU A 72 8.85 -1.07 -7.79
C LEU A 72 9.74 -2.17 -8.39
N GLY A 73 9.76 -3.35 -7.78
CA GLY A 73 10.51 -4.49 -8.28
C GLY A 73 10.03 -5.03 -9.62
N GLY A 74 8.74 -4.90 -9.91
CA GLY A 74 8.14 -5.36 -11.18
C GLY A 74 8.25 -4.37 -12.34
N GLU A 75 8.35 -3.06 -12.05
CA GLU A 75 8.41 -2.01 -13.07
C GLU A 75 9.85 -1.65 -13.48
N VAL A 76 10.84 -1.99 -12.64
CA VAL A 76 12.23 -1.60 -12.84
C VAL A 76 13.05 -2.75 -13.43
N GLY A 77 13.74 -2.48 -14.54
CA GLY A 77 14.65 -3.42 -15.17
C GLY A 77 15.80 -3.85 -14.24
N ASP A 78 16.29 -5.07 -14.43
CA ASP A 78 17.30 -5.69 -13.56
C ASP A 78 18.60 -4.90 -13.51
N ASP A 79 18.98 -4.25 -14.61
CA ASP A 79 20.20 -3.45 -14.77
C ASP A 79 20.25 -2.20 -13.87
N VAL A 80 19.12 -1.59 -13.57
CA VAL A 80 19.00 -0.36 -12.76
C VAL A 80 18.32 -0.57 -11.40
N ARG A 81 17.81 -1.76 -11.15
CA ARG A 81 17.02 -2.08 -9.94
C ARG A 81 17.73 -1.70 -8.64
N GLY A 82 18.98 -2.08 -8.50
CA GLY A 82 19.78 -1.75 -7.30
C GLY A 82 19.91 -0.25 -7.06
N ARG A 83 20.10 0.53 -8.12
CA ARG A 83 20.23 1.99 -8.05
C ARG A 83 18.91 2.64 -7.66
N VAL A 84 17.81 2.19 -8.24
CA VAL A 84 16.47 2.71 -7.91
C VAL A 84 16.08 2.39 -6.47
N PHE A 85 16.33 1.16 -6.00
CA PHE A 85 16.07 0.80 -4.60
C PHE A 85 16.93 1.61 -3.62
N ALA A 86 18.22 1.83 -3.92
CA ALA A 86 19.09 2.67 -3.10
C ALA A 86 18.59 4.11 -3.03
N PHE A 87 18.14 4.68 -4.15
CA PHE A 87 17.56 6.01 -4.20
C PHE A 87 16.29 6.11 -3.35
N VAL A 88 15.34 5.19 -3.54
CA VAL A 88 14.08 5.14 -2.76
C VAL A 88 14.37 5.00 -1.27
N GLN A 89 15.29 4.12 -0.88
CA GLN A 89 15.67 3.91 0.51
C GLN A 89 16.24 5.20 1.14
N THR A 90 17.09 5.89 0.39
CA THR A 90 17.68 7.16 0.82
C THR A 90 16.60 8.25 0.96
N ALA A 91 15.71 8.37 -0.02
CA ALA A 91 14.60 9.31 0.02
C ALA A 91 13.69 9.07 1.24
N VAL A 92 13.33 7.80 1.50
CA VAL A 92 12.53 7.43 2.69
C VAL A 92 13.23 7.85 3.98
N ARG A 93 14.55 7.61 4.10
CA ARG A 93 15.32 8.04 5.30
C ARG A 93 15.32 9.56 5.49
N VAL A 94 15.53 10.31 4.41
CA VAL A 94 15.51 11.78 4.46
C VAL A 94 14.12 12.28 4.88
N VAL A 95 13.04 11.74 4.29
CA VAL A 95 11.67 12.11 4.65
C VAL A 95 11.37 11.78 6.11
N LEU A 96 11.81 10.61 6.61
CA LEU A 96 11.63 10.23 8.01
C LEU A 96 12.38 11.18 8.95
N MET A 97 13.64 11.55 8.65
CA MET A 97 14.40 12.52 9.45
C MET A 97 13.72 13.87 9.49
N LEU A 98 13.24 14.37 8.33
CA LEU A 98 12.52 15.64 8.26
C LEU A 98 11.19 15.56 9.04
N ALA A 99 10.44 14.47 8.91
CA ALA A 99 9.19 14.27 9.63
C ALA A 99 9.40 14.27 11.15
N ILE A 100 10.45 13.62 11.66
CA ILE A 100 10.81 13.61 13.09
C ILE A 100 11.21 15.01 13.55
N ALA A 101 12.06 15.69 12.80
CA ALA A 101 12.50 17.04 13.12
C ALA A 101 11.34 18.06 13.15
N LEU A 102 10.48 18.02 12.12
CA LEU A 102 9.33 18.91 12.04
C LEU A 102 8.29 18.60 13.13
N SER A 103 8.00 17.32 13.37
CA SER A 103 7.00 16.92 14.38
C SER A 103 7.43 17.36 15.79
N SER A 104 8.70 17.17 16.16
CA SER A 104 9.19 17.61 17.47
C SER A 104 9.17 19.13 17.61
N SER A 105 9.52 19.88 16.57
CA SER A 105 9.48 21.34 16.57
C SER A 105 8.04 21.86 16.68
N LEU A 106 7.11 21.31 15.88
CA LEU A 106 5.71 21.72 15.90
C LEU A 106 5.01 21.41 17.23
N VAL A 107 5.32 20.27 17.84
CA VAL A 107 4.80 19.92 19.17
C VAL A 107 5.40 20.80 20.25
N GLY A 108 6.69 21.15 20.15
CA GLY A 108 7.38 22.00 21.11
C GLY A 108 6.94 23.47 21.07
N LEU A 109 6.61 23.99 19.89
CA LEU A 109 6.11 25.35 19.69
C LEU A 109 4.60 25.50 19.98
N GLY A 110 3.85 24.42 19.85
CA GLY A 110 2.40 24.41 19.98
C GLY A 110 1.99 24.06 21.42
N GLY A 111 1.52 25.06 22.14
CA GLY A 111 0.75 24.83 23.38
C GLY A 111 -0.59 24.17 23.10
N SER A 112 -1.39 23.93 24.15
CA SER A 112 -2.80 23.55 23.98
C SER A 112 -3.59 24.74 23.47
N TRP A 113 -4.19 24.62 22.31
CA TRP A 113 -5.13 25.62 21.79
C TRP A 113 -6.51 25.35 22.39
N HIS A 114 -7.08 26.36 23.02
CA HIS A 114 -8.44 26.30 23.53
C HIS A 114 -9.37 26.93 22.51
N VAL A 115 -10.23 26.12 21.90
CA VAL A 115 -11.33 26.60 21.05
C VAL A 115 -12.62 26.29 21.81
N GLY A 116 -13.10 27.26 22.58
CA GLY A 116 -14.22 27.06 23.51
C GLY A 116 -13.81 26.09 24.64
N ASP A 117 -14.68 25.14 24.95
CA ASP A 117 -14.45 24.11 25.98
C ASP A 117 -13.55 22.93 25.54
N ILE A 118 -13.08 22.96 24.29
CA ILE A 118 -12.29 21.85 23.73
C ILE A 118 -10.81 22.25 23.73
N SER A 119 -9.99 21.54 24.51
CA SER A 119 -8.53 21.63 24.45
C SER A 119 -8.01 20.73 23.35
N VAL A 120 -7.56 21.32 22.24
CA VAL A 120 -6.93 20.60 21.15
C VAL A 120 -5.41 20.62 21.34
N SER A 121 -4.81 19.48 21.58
CA SER A 121 -3.37 19.38 21.69
C SER A 121 -2.71 19.48 20.30
N SER A 122 -1.53 20.10 20.24
CA SER A 122 -0.73 20.19 19.01
C SER A 122 -0.49 18.83 18.35
N THR A 123 -0.36 17.76 19.15
CA THR A 123 -0.22 16.39 18.67
C THR A 123 -1.46 15.91 17.90
N ARG A 124 -2.68 16.26 18.37
CA ARG A 124 -3.91 15.94 17.66
C ARG A 124 -4.00 16.62 16.30
N LEU A 125 -3.68 17.92 16.26
CA LEU A 125 -3.65 18.67 15.01
C LEU A 125 -2.65 18.08 14.00
N LEU A 126 -1.48 17.68 14.48
CA LEU A 126 -0.45 17.06 13.65
C LEU A 126 -0.90 15.71 13.11
N LEU A 127 -1.54 14.86 13.93
CA LEU A 127 -2.11 13.59 13.50
C LEU A 127 -3.24 13.80 12.47
N LEU A 128 -4.13 14.78 12.69
CA LEU A 128 -5.19 15.10 11.73
C LEU A 128 -4.60 15.55 10.39
N ALA A 129 -3.63 16.45 10.41
CA ALA A 129 -2.96 16.92 9.20
C ALA A 129 -2.24 15.77 8.46
N ALA A 130 -1.51 14.92 9.18
CA ALA A 130 -0.82 13.78 8.63
C ALA A 130 -1.79 12.74 8.04
N GLY A 131 -2.90 12.46 8.74
CA GLY A 131 -3.94 11.54 8.27
C GLY A 131 -4.63 12.04 7.00
N LEU A 132 -4.98 13.33 6.95
CA LEU A 132 -5.57 13.95 5.75
C LEU A 132 -4.59 13.95 4.58
N ALA A 133 -3.33 14.32 4.81
CA ALA A 133 -2.29 14.28 3.78
C ALA A 133 -2.08 12.86 3.25
N SER A 134 -2.08 11.86 4.13
CA SER A 134 -1.96 10.45 3.74
C SER A 134 -3.16 9.99 2.89
N ILE A 135 -4.39 10.34 3.27
CA ILE A 135 -5.59 10.01 2.49
C ILE A 135 -5.53 10.67 1.11
N PHE A 136 -5.18 11.95 1.06
CA PHE A 136 -5.05 12.68 -0.21
C PHE A 136 -4.00 12.03 -1.13
N THR A 137 -2.84 11.71 -0.57
CA THR A 137 -1.76 11.00 -1.30
C THR A 137 -2.22 9.63 -1.77
N GLY A 138 -2.91 8.86 -0.90
CA GLY A 138 -3.43 7.55 -1.25
C GLY A 138 -4.47 7.59 -2.36
N ILE A 139 -5.40 8.54 -2.33
CA ILE A 139 -6.40 8.76 -3.40
C ILE A 139 -5.70 9.18 -4.70
N SER A 140 -4.71 10.07 -4.61
CA SER A 140 -3.95 10.52 -5.78
C SER A 140 -3.17 9.37 -6.41
N ALA A 141 -2.48 8.57 -5.60
CA ALA A 141 -1.78 7.38 -6.05
C ALA A 141 -2.74 6.36 -6.69
N PHE A 142 -3.88 6.13 -6.05
CA PHE A 142 -4.92 5.25 -6.59
C PHE A 142 -5.39 5.72 -7.98
N ARG A 143 -5.72 7.01 -8.13
CA ARG A 143 -6.19 7.56 -9.40
C ARG A 143 -5.15 7.54 -10.52
N GLN A 144 -3.88 7.76 -10.17
CA GLN A 144 -2.78 7.77 -11.14
C GLN A 144 -2.37 6.36 -11.57
N MET A 145 -2.53 5.38 -10.69
CA MET A 145 -2.06 4.02 -10.92
C MET A 145 -3.19 3.03 -11.22
N ASP A 146 -4.45 3.50 -11.31
CA ASP A 146 -5.61 2.63 -11.55
C ASP A 146 -5.51 1.97 -12.93
N ASP A 147 -5.37 0.65 -12.93
CA ASP A 147 -5.28 -0.21 -14.11
C ASP A 147 -6.64 -0.76 -14.58
N LYS A 148 -7.72 -0.46 -13.85
CA LYS A 148 -9.09 -0.90 -14.18
C LYS A 148 -10.08 0.27 -14.17
N PRO A 149 -9.94 1.26 -15.06
CA PRO A 149 -10.83 2.42 -15.10
C PRO A 149 -12.27 1.95 -15.34
N GLY A 150 -13.21 2.48 -14.56
CA GLY A 150 -14.64 2.15 -14.67
C GLY A 150 -15.12 0.95 -13.87
N VAL A 151 -14.24 0.17 -13.25
CA VAL A 151 -14.65 -0.90 -12.33
C VAL A 151 -14.77 -0.34 -10.91
N PRO A 152 -15.96 -0.44 -10.27
CA PRO A 152 -16.13 0.07 -8.92
C PRO A 152 -15.26 -0.68 -7.91
N VAL A 153 -14.59 0.08 -7.02
CA VAL A 153 -13.54 -0.42 -6.12
C VAL A 153 -14.07 -1.43 -5.09
N LEU A 154 -15.19 -1.12 -4.44
CA LEU A 154 -15.74 -1.96 -3.38
C LEU A 154 -16.21 -3.33 -3.89
N PRO A 155 -16.95 -3.45 -4.99
CA PRO A 155 -17.28 -4.74 -5.58
C PRO A 155 -16.05 -5.53 -6.06
N ASP A 156 -15.03 -4.86 -6.62
CA ASP A 156 -13.78 -5.51 -7.06
C ASP A 156 -13.01 -6.07 -5.85
N LEU A 157 -12.91 -5.31 -4.77
CA LEU A 157 -12.32 -5.75 -3.50
C LEU A 157 -13.06 -6.98 -2.94
N TRP A 158 -14.39 -6.91 -2.88
CA TRP A 158 -15.21 -8.00 -2.38
C TRP A 158 -15.14 -9.25 -3.26
N GLY A 159 -15.12 -9.04 -4.57
CA GLY A 159 -14.92 -10.11 -5.57
C GLY A 159 -13.55 -10.76 -5.42
N SER A 160 -12.49 -9.96 -5.29
CA SER A 160 -11.12 -10.44 -5.11
C SER A 160 -10.94 -11.24 -3.83
N MET A 161 -11.58 -10.84 -2.72
CA MET A 161 -11.58 -11.62 -1.47
C MET A 161 -12.28 -12.99 -1.61
N ARG A 162 -13.19 -13.13 -2.58
CA ARG A 162 -13.91 -14.38 -2.89
C ARG A 162 -13.32 -15.17 -4.04
N GLY A 163 -12.16 -14.76 -4.55
CA GLY A 163 -11.52 -15.38 -5.72
C GLY A 163 -12.25 -15.13 -7.04
N ARG A 164 -13.05 -14.06 -7.12
CA ARG A 164 -13.80 -13.65 -8.33
C ARG A 164 -13.57 -12.17 -8.61
N PRO A 165 -12.35 -11.77 -9.02
CA PRO A 165 -12.05 -10.38 -9.32
C PRO A 165 -12.89 -9.91 -10.51
N LEU A 166 -13.35 -8.67 -10.48
CA LEU A 166 -14.03 -8.04 -11.60
C LEU A 166 -12.99 -7.65 -12.65
N SER A 167 -13.17 -8.11 -13.87
CA SER A 167 -12.34 -7.70 -15.01
C SER A 167 -12.97 -6.47 -15.69
N ALA A 168 -12.15 -5.46 -15.96
CA ALA A 168 -12.55 -4.31 -16.77
C ALA A 168 -12.66 -4.76 -18.24
N GLY A 169 -13.83 -5.26 -18.64
CA GLY A 169 -14.13 -5.45 -20.06
C GLY A 169 -13.20 -6.34 -20.90
N GLU A 170 -12.11 -6.83 -20.32
CA GLU A 170 -11.30 -7.85 -20.97
C GLU A 170 -12.10 -9.15 -21.03
N ARG A 171 -12.53 -9.49 -22.25
CA ARG A 171 -12.82 -10.87 -22.55
C ARG A 171 -11.64 -11.67 -22.02
N LEU A 172 -11.89 -12.58 -21.10
CA LEU A 172 -10.97 -13.65 -20.79
C LEU A 172 -10.61 -14.27 -22.14
N VAL A 173 -9.51 -13.83 -22.71
CA VAL A 173 -8.84 -14.56 -23.79
C VAL A 173 -8.63 -15.93 -23.16
N GLY A 174 -9.18 -16.95 -23.76
CA GLY A 174 -9.36 -18.27 -23.19
C GLY A 174 -8.11 -18.75 -22.46
N GLN A 175 -8.31 -19.54 -21.44
CA GLN A 175 -7.25 -20.04 -20.56
C GLN A 175 -5.99 -20.33 -21.36
N GLY A 176 -4.99 -19.45 -21.27
CA GLY A 176 -3.73 -19.64 -21.95
C GLY A 176 -3.08 -20.90 -21.41
N THR A 177 -2.79 -21.85 -22.30
CA THR A 177 -2.10 -23.07 -21.90
C THR A 177 -0.61 -22.77 -21.87
N PHE A 178 0.00 -22.85 -20.69
CA PHE A 178 1.44 -22.72 -20.55
C PHE A 178 2.08 -24.10 -20.83
N VAL A 179 2.77 -24.22 -21.97
CA VAL A 179 3.43 -25.45 -22.37
C VAL A 179 4.94 -25.30 -22.17
N VAL A 180 5.53 -26.18 -21.38
CA VAL A 180 6.98 -26.22 -21.15
C VAL A 180 7.56 -27.40 -21.92
N PHE A 181 8.56 -27.12 -22.78
CA PHE A 181 9.33 -28.17 -23.48
C PHE A 181 10.65 -28.38 -22.75
N GLU A 182 10.78 -29.56 -22.11
CA GLU A 182 12.02 -30.01 -21.51
C GLU A 182 12.69 -31.07 -22.38
N GLY A 183 14.02 -31.09 -22.41
CA GLY A 183 14.80 -32.10 -23.15
C GLY A 183 16.26 -31.66 -23.28
N GLY A 184 17.14 -32.61 -23.59
CA GLY A 184 18.57 -32.37 -23.83
C GLY A 184 18.85 -31.45 -25.03
N GLU A 185 20.08 -31.04 -25.21
CA GLU A 185 20.51 -30.31 -26.42
C GLU A 185 20.24 -31.17 -27.68
N GLY A 186 19.73 -30.54 -28.74
CA GLY A 186 19.39 -31.23 -29.97
C GLY A 186 18.04 -31.90 -30.02
N ALA A 187 17.25 -31.88 -28.93
CA ALA A 187 15.91 -32.53 -28.88
C ALA A 187 14.81 -31.85 -29.70
N GLY A 188 15.13 -30.89 -30.54
CA GLY A 188 14.16 -30.20 -31.42
C GLY A 188 13.17 -29.28 -30.73
N LYS A 189 13.45 -28.81 -29.50
CA LYS A 189 12.58 -27.91 -28.71
C LYS A 189 12.17 -26.65 -29.50
N SER A 190 13.13 -25.99 -30.13
CA SER A 190 12.89 -24.79 -30.94
C SER A 190 11.93 -25.07 -32.11
N THR A 191 12.05 -26.21 -32.78
CA THR A 191 11.18 -26.60 -33.87
C THR A 191 9.77 -26.85 -33.37
N GLN A 192 9.60 -27.49 -32.21
CA GLN A 192 8.27 -27.74 -31.63
C GLN A 192 7.59 -26.45 -31.19
N VAL A 193 8.34 -25.50 -30.60
CA VAL A 193 7.80 -24.16 -30.23
C VAL A 193 7.32 -23.42 -31.48
N THR A 194 8.08 -23.42 -32.56
CA THR A 194 7.72 -22.75 -33.83
C THR A 194 6.53 -23.39 -34.51
N THR A 195 6.31 -24.70 -34.32
CA THR A 195 5.18 -25.44 -34.93
C THR A 195 3.87 -25.19 -34.15
N LEU A 196 3.95 -24.86 -32.87
CA LEU A 196 2.80 -24.61 -32.00
C LEU A 196 2.37 -23.14 -31.92
N ALA A 197 3.23 -22.22 -32.32
CA ALA A 197 2.96 -20.78 -32.36
C ALA A 197 2.25 -20.37 -33.64
#